data_61bad15cc538e26d80c80c731572d9f6
#
_entry.id   61bad15cc538e26d80c80c731572d9f6
#
_cell.length_a   1.000
_cell.length_b   1.000
_cell.length_c   1.000
_cell.angle_alpha   90.00
_cell.angle_beta   90.00
_cell.angle_gamma   90.00
#
_symmetry.space_group_name_H-M   'P 1'
#
loop_
_entity.id
_entity.type
_entity.pdbx_description
1 polymer ?
#
loop_
_entity_poly.entity_id
_entity_poly.type
_entity_poly.pdbx_seq_one_letter_code
_entity_poly.pdbx_strand_id
1 'polypeptide(L)'
;MSIWYFANVKDTDGNWHLKTGICTDRERLARRFKDKRTYDGHEYIETIQYNSVEDAKSVEKSFQDLQVGKKWEQYGIPNHFYGKTEVLQPEVTKEQVLDRIKQLKIPTKTTLDDF
;
A
#
# COMPACT_ATOMS: atom_id res chain seq x y z
N MET A 1 0.01 13.85 11.43
CA MET A 1 0.16 12.40 11.48
C MET A 1 -0.07 11.82 10.10
N SER A 2 0.60 10.72 9.80
CA SER A 2 0.39 10.02 8.53
C SER A 2 0.24 8.54 8.75
N ILE A 3 -0.54 7.95 7.86
CA ILE A 3 -0.80 6.52 7.85
C ILE A 3 -0.04 5.94 6.65
N TRP A 4 0.77 4.92 6.92
CA TRP A 4 1.26 4.01 5.90
C TRP A 4 0.35 2.81 5.89
N TYR A 5 0.05 2.28 4.70
CA TYR A 5 -0.82 1.12 4.58
C TYR A 5 -0.29 0.14 3.55
N PHE A 6 -0.71 -1.12 3.69
CA PHE A 6 -0.66 -2.06 2.58
C PHE A 6 -1.98 -2.81 2.49
N ALA A 7 -2.30 -3.24 1.29
CA ALA A 7 -3.58 -3.86 1.01
C ALA A 7 -3.45 -4.85 -0.13
N ASN A 8 -4.36 -5.82 -0.16
CA ASN A 8 -4.53 -6.69 -1.31
C ASN A 8 -5.77 -6.20 -2.06
N VAL A 9 -5.56 -5.63 -3.24
CA VAL A 9 -6.60 -4.98 -4.02
C VAL A 9 -6.82 -5.69 -5.35
N LYS A 10 -8.05 -5.63 -5.84
CA LYS A 10 -8.44 -6.28 -7.08
C LYS A 10 -8.62 -5.24 -8.18
N ASP A 11 -8.08 -5.52 -9.36
CA ASP A 11 -8.32 -4.68 -10.52
C ASP A 11 -9.62 -5.06 -11.23
N THR A 12 -9.98 -4.32 -12.27
CA THR A 12 -11.22 -4.55 -13.01
C THR A 12 -11.22 -5.85 -13.80
N ASP A 13 -10.06 -6.44 -14.02
CA ASP A 13 -9.92 -7.75 -14.68
C ASP A 13 -9.99 -8.91 -13.68
N GLY A 14 -10.14 -8.61 -12.39
CA GLY A 14 -10.25 -9.61 -11.35
C GLY A 14 -8.92 -10.11 -10.80
N ASN A 15 -7.81 -9.47 -11.14
CA ASN A 15 -6.49 -9.84 -10.64
C ASN A 15 -6.19 -9.15 -9.32
N TRP A 16 -5.56 -9.89 -8.41
CA TRP A 16 -5.17 -9.38 -7.10
C TRP A 16 -3.75 -8.81 -7.12
N HIS A 17 -3.57 -7.70 -6.42
CA HIS A 17 -2.27 -7.03 -6.32
C HIS A 17 -2.04 -6.55 -4.89
N LEU A 18 -0.83 -6.76 -4.36
CA LEU A 18 -0.41 -6.12 -3.14
C LEU A 18 0.03 -4.71 -3.45
N LYS A 19 -0.33 -3.78 -2.59
CA LYS A 19 -0.05 -2.36 -2.78
C LYS A 19 0.29 -1.70 -1.46
N THR A 20 1.28 -0.81 -1.47
CA THR A 20 1.60 0.05 -0.34
C THR A 20 1.26 1.49 -0.68
N GLY A 21 1.19 2.32 0.34
CA GLY A 21 0.94 3.75 0.14
C GLY A 21 0.88 4.51 1.44
N ILE A 22 0.71 5.82 1.31
CA ILE A 22 0.53 6.70 2.47
C ILE A 22 -0.75 7.52 2.30
N CYS A 23 -1.31 7.92 3.43
CA CYS A 23 -2.50 8.75 3.44
C CYS A 23 -2.48 9.62 4.70
N THR A 24 -3.13 10.78 4.65
CA THR A 24 -3.15 11.69 5.78
C THR A 24 -4.06 11.24 6.92
N ASP A 25 -5.15 10.55 6.59
CA ASP A 25 -6.09 10.07 7.60
C ASP A 25 -6.88 8.85 7.10
N ARG A 26 -7.53 8.18 8.06
CA ARG A 26 -8.30 6.96 7.80
C ARG A 26 -9.52 7.20 6.92
N GLU A 27 -10.15 8.36 7.07
CA GLU A 27 -11.36 8.68 6.33
C GLU A 27 -11.07 8.79 4.83
N ARG A 28 -9.98 9.48 4.47
CA ARG A 28 -9.53 9.56 3.08
C ARG A 28 -9.19 8.20 2.52
N LEU A 29 -8.52 7.38 3.32
CA LEU A 29 -8.13 6.04 2.90
C LEU A 29 -9.36 5.18 2.64
N ALA A 30 -10.34 5.20 3.55
CA ALA A 30 -11.58 4.45 3.39
C ALA A 30 -12.33 4.86 2.12
N ARG A 31 -12.40 6.16 1.83
CA ARG A 31 -13.05 6.66 0.60
C ARG A 31 -12.32 6.17 -0.65
N ARG A 32 -11.00 6.14 -0.62
CA ARG A 32 -10.19 5.66 -1.73
C ARG A 32 -10.53 4.22 -2.08
N PHE A 33 -10.70 3.38 -1.07
CA PHE A 33 -10.98 1.96 -1.28
C PHE A 33 -12.45 1.68 -1.63
N LYS A 34 -13.34 2.63 -1.39
CA LYS A 34 -14.74 2.52 -1.82
C LYS A 34 -14.95 2.94 -3.28
N ASP A 35 -13.99 3.61 -3.88
CA ASP A 35 -14.12 4.10 -5.25
C ASP A 35 -13.83 2.97 -6.24
N LYS A 36 -14.89 2.42 -6.82
CA LYS A 36 -14.81 1.31 -7.75
C LYS A 36 -14.08 1.65 -9.06
N ARG A 37 -13.90 2.95 -9.33
CA ARG A 37 -13.11 3.37 -10.49
C ARG A 37 -11.63 3.18 -10.25
N THR A 38 -11.24 3.05 -8.98
CA THR A 38 -9.85 2.86 -8.55
C THR A 38 -9.56 1.38 -8.39
N TYR A 39 -10.37 0.70 -7.57
CA TYR A 39 -10.21 -0.74 -7.30
C TYR A 39 -11.57 -1.42 -7.37
N ASP A 40 -11.60 -2.62 -7.89
CA ASP A 40 -12.85 -3.41 -7.96
C ASP A 40 -13.11 -4.20 -6.66
N GLY A 41 -12.25 -4.05 -5.67
CA GLY A 41 -12.41 -4.67 -4.37
C GLY A 41 -11.09 -4.78 -3.63
N HIS A 42 -11.19 -5.23 -2.39
CA HIS A 42 -10.03 -5.47 -1.56
C HIS A 42 -10.27 -6.65 -0.64
N GLU A 43 -9.21 -7.36 -0.31
CA GLU A 43 -9.28 -8.48 0.62
C GLU A 43 -8.98 -8.03 2.04
N TYR A 44 -7.94 -7.24 2.19
CA TYR A 44 -7.56 -6.65 3.48
C TYR A 44 -6.84 -5.34 3.26
N ILE A 45 -6.90 -4.50 4.29
CA ILE A 45 -6.11 -3.27 4.37
C ILE A 45 -5.52 -3.23 5.77
N GLU A 46 -4.20 -3.15 5.86
CA GLU A 46 -3.52 -2.98 7.14
C GLU A 46 -2.84 -1.62 7.18
N THR A 47 -2.90 -0.96 8.33
CA THR A 47 -2.39 0.39 8.47
C THR A 47 -1.49 0.51 9.69
N ILE A 48 -0.51 1.40 9.58
CA ILE A 48 0.34 1.81 10.70
C ILE A 48 0.36 3.32 10.72
N GLN A 49 0.09 3.89 11.89
CA GLN A 49 0.13 5.32 12.07
C GLN A 49 1.50 5.76 12.58
N TYR A 50 2.15 6.65 11.84
CA TYR A 50 3.44 7.19 12.20
C TYR A 50 3.28 8.60 12.78
N ASN A 51 4.29 9.07 13.52
CA ASN A 51 4.24 10.37 14.20
C ASN A 51 4.32 11.54 13.23
N SER A 52 4.93 11.35 12.07
CA SER A 52 5.11 12.41 11.09
C SER A 52 4.94 11.89 9.66
N VAL A 53 4.70 12.81 8.74
CA VAL A 53 4.64 12.46 7.31
C VAL A 53 6.01 12.01 6.81
N GLU A 54 7.09 12.55 7.37
CA GLU A 54 8.45 12.18 7.01
C GLU A 54 8.72 10.72 7.34
N ASP A 55 8.26 10.25 8.50
CA ASP A 55 8.40 8.85 8.90
C ASP A 55 7.63 7.93 7.93
N ALA A 56 6.39 8.29 7.62
CA ALA A 56 5.59 7.49 6.68
C ALA A 56 6.22 7.46 5.29
N LYS A 57 6.76 8.58 4.83
CA LYS A 57 7.46 8.65 3.53
C LYS A 57 8.73 7.82 3.54
N SER A 58 9.46 7.81 4.64
CA SER A 58 10.67 6.98 4.78
C SER A 58 10.33 5.50 4.67
N VAL A 59 9.24 5.09 5.31
CA VAL A 59 8.76 3.71 5.22
C VAL A 59 8.39 3.38 3.77
N GLU A 60 7.61 4.23 3.11
CA GLU A 60 7.21 4.01 1.73
C GLU A 60 8.42 3.92 0.80
N LYS A 61 9.39 4.81 0.98
CA LYS A 61 10.62 4.80 0.19
C LYS A 61 11.40 3.51 0.36
N SER A 62 11.36 2.90 1.54
CA SER A 62 12.07 1.66 1.82
C SER A 62 11.53 0.47 1.02
N PHE A 63 10.34 0.58 0.44
CA PHE A 63 9.74 -0.47 -0.38
C PHE A 63 9.98 -0.33 -1.88
N GLN A 64 10.73 0.68 -2.32
CA GLN A 64 10.94 0.93 -3.75
C GLN A 64 11.55 -0.27 -4.48
N ASP A 65 12.41 -1.04 -3.82
CA ASP A 65 13.01 -2.24 -4.39
C ASP A 65 11.99 -3.36 -4.63
N LEU A 66 10.87 -3.35 -3.92
CA LEU A 66 9.81 -4.35 -4.05
C LEU A 66 8.63 -3.89 -4.92
N GLN A 67 8.59 -2.61 -5.28
CA GLN A 67 7.52 -2.03 -6.08
C GLN A 67 7.79 -2.20 -7.58
N VAL A 68 6.72 -2.21 -8.38
CA VAL A 68 6.84 -2.27 -9.84
C VAL A 68 7.40 -0.97 -10.42
N GLY A 69 7.17 0.15 -9.76
CA GLY A 69 7.66 1.46 -10.19
C GLY A 69 7.23 1.81 -11.60
N LYS A 70 8.15 2.35 -12.38
CA LYS A 70 7.88 2.76 -13.77
C LYS A 70 7.61 1.58 -14.70
N LYS A 71 7.88 0.35 -14.25
CA LYS A 71 7.64 -0.87 -15.03
C LYS A 71 6.21 -1.40 -14.86
N TRP A 72 5.31 -0.62 -14.30
CA TRP A 72 3.95 -1.07 -14.00
C TRP A 72 3.24 -1.67 -15.22
N GLU A 73 3.46 -1.15 -16.42
CA GLU A 73 2.86 -1.70 -17.64
C GLU A 73 3.34 -3.12 -17.92
N GLN A 74 4.63 -3.38 -17.69
CA GLN A 74 5.23 -4.71 -17.92
C GLN A 74 4.66 -5.77 -16.99
N TYR A 75 4.16 -5.34 -15.83
CA TYR A 75 3.55 -6.22 -14.84
C TYR A 75 2.03 -6.33 -15.00
N GLY A 76 1.47 -5.72 -16.04
CA GLY A 76 0.03 -5.81 -16.30
C GLY A 76 -0.83 -4.96 -15.38
N ILE A 77 -0.27 -3.96 -14.73
CA ILE A 77 -1.05 -3.09 -13.85
C ILE A 77 -1.87 -2.12 -14.71
N PRO A 78 -3.19 -1.99 -14.46
CA PRO A 78 -4.03 -1.08 -15.24
C PRO A 78 -3.63 0.39 -15.08
N ASN A 79 -3.75 1.16 -16.15
CA ASN A 79 -3.41 2.57 -16.12
C ASN A 79 -4.27 3.39 -15.14
N HIS A 80 -5.54 3.00 -14.95
CA HIS A 80 -6.44 3.70 -14.04
C HIS A 80 -6.20 3.36 -12.56
N PHE A 81 -5.36 2.38 -12.28
CA PHE A 81 -5.13 1.90 -10.93
C PHE A 81 -4.46 2.98 -10.08
N TYR A 82 -5.08 3.36 -8.97
CA TYR A 82 -4.55 4.40 -8.11
C TYR A 82 -3.21 3.96 -7.50
N GLY A 83 -2.18 4.79 -7.67
CA GLY A 83 -0.84 4.45 -7.16
C GLY A 83 -0.23 3.26 -7.86
N LYS A 84 -0.40 3.15 -9.17
CA LYS A 84 0.07 2.01 -9.97
C LYS A 84 1.57 1.74 -9.84
N THR A 85 2.38 2.77 -9.60
CA THR A 85 3.83 2.60 -9.41
C THR A 85 4.18 2.02 -8.05
N GLU A 86 3.26 2.05 -7.11
CA GLU A 86 3.43 1.57 -5.73
C GLU A 86 2.87 0.16 -5.53
N VAL A 87 2.38 -0.48 -6.57
CA VAL A 87 1.98 -1.88 -6.54
C VAL A 87 3.23 -2.72 -6.38
N LEU A 88 3.18 -3.74 -5.54
CA LEU A 88 4.33 -4.62 -5.30
C LEU A 88 4.47 -5.64 -6.41
N GLN A 89 5.71 -6.06 -6.67
CA GLN A 89 5.99 -7.10 -7.64
C GLN A 89 5.27 -8.40 -7.24
N PRO A 90 4.83 -9.23 -8.21
CA PRO A 90 3.97 -10.38 -7.92
C PRO A 90 4.54 -11.41 -6.93
N GLU A 91 5.85 -11.53 -6.85
CA GLU A 91 6.51 -12.48 -5.96
C GLU A 91 6.60 -12.01 -4.50
N VAL A 92 6.29 -10.74 -4.23
CA VAL A 92 6.35 -10.20 -2.87
C VAL A 92 5.18 -10.72 -2.04
N THR A 93 5.49 -11.24 -0.86
CA THR A 93 4.48 -11.78 0.05
C THR A 93 4.15 -10.79 1.17
N LYS A 94 3.00 -11.01 1.79
CA LYS A 94 2.58 -10.25 2.98
C LYS A 94 3.64 -10.36 4.08
N GLU A 95 4.20 -11.53 4.28
CA GLU A 95 5.22 -11.78 5.30
C GLU A 95 6.47 -10.94 5.06
N GLN A 96 6.89 -10.80 3.81
CA GLN A 96 8.03 -9.95 3.46
C GLN A 96 7.76 -8.47 3.81
N VAL A 97 6.54 -8.01 3.58
CA VAL A 97 6.15 -6.64 3.92
C VAL A 97 6.22 -6.44 5.43
N LEU A 98 5.64 -7.34 6.21
CA LEU A 98 5.63 -7.24 7.67
C LEU A 98 7.04 -7.33 8.25
N ASP A 99 7.88 -8.20 7.72
CA ASP A 99 9.27 -8.33 8.16
C ASP A 99 10.06 -7.05 7.89
N ARG A 100 9.85 -6.43 6.73
CA ARG A 100 10.50 -5.16 6.40
C ARG A 100 10.12 -4.09 7.40
N ILE A 101 8.85 -3.97 7.75
CA ILE A 101 8.37 -3.00 8.73
C ILE A 101 9.07 -3.19 10.08
N LYS A 102 9.20 -4.44 10.53
CA LYS A 102 9.90 -4.73 11.78
C LYS A 102 11.38 -4.34 11.74
N GLN A 103 12.03 -4.57 10.61
CA GLN A 103 13.44 -4.26 10.43
C GLN A 103 13.74 -2.75 10.46
N LEU A 104 12.80 -1.94 10.00
CA LEU A 104 12.98 -0.50 9.92
C LEU A 104 13.06 0.17 11.29
N LYS A 105 12.36 -0.38 12.29
CA LYS A 105 12.37 0.12 13.68
C LYS A 105 12.01 1.60 13.81
N ILE A 106 11.20 2.12 12.89
CA ILE A 106 10.70 3.49 12.96
C ILE A 106 9.58 3.54 13.99
N PRO A 107 9.63 4.46 14.98
CA PRO A 107 8.60 4.53 16.01
C PRO A 107 7.21 4.77 15.42
N THR A 108 6.24 4.01 15.90
CA THR A 108 4.85 4.13 15.49
C THR A 108 4.03 4.75 16.62
N LYS A 109 2.96 5.44 16.24
CA LYS A 109 2.01 5.94 17.20
C LYS A 109 1.04 4.83 17.62
N THR A 110 0.50 4.12 16.63
CA THR A 110 -0.34 2.94 16.86
C THR A 110 -0.19 1.97 15.71
N THR A 111 -0.26 0.67 16.01
CA THR A 111 -0.49 -0.34 15.00
C THR A 111 -1.99 -0.44 14.79
N LEU A 112 -2.41 -0.63 13.56
CA LEU A 112 -3.81 -0.58 13.20
C LEU A 112 -4.29 -1.91 12.68
N ASP A 113 -5.58 -2.11 12.88
CA ASP A 113 -6.28 -3.28 12.43
C ASP A 113 -6.76 -3.09 10.99
N ASP A 114 -7.39 -4.11 10.48
CA ASP A 114 -8.00 -4.08 9.16
C ASP A 114 -9.11 -3.03 9.07
N PHE A 115 -9.28 -2.50 7.90
CA PHE A 115 -10.42 -1.67 7.57
C PHE A 115 -11.65 -2.51 7.30
#